data_be41046c6ca305386ae1000487bd92ad
#
_entry.id   be41046c6ca305386ae1000487bd92ad
#
_cell.length_a   1.000
_cell.length_b   1.000
_cell.length_c   1.000
_cell.angle_alpha   90.00
_cell.angle_beta   90.00
_cell.angle_gamma   90.00
#
_symmetry.space_group_name_H-M   'P 1'
#
loop_
_entity.id
_entity.type
_entity.pdbx_description
1 polymer ?
#
loop_
_entity_poly.entity_id
_entity_poly.type
_entity_poly.pdbx_seq_one_letter_code
_entity_poly.pdbx_strand_id
1 'polypeptide(L)'
;MVEECKSIFRNFFEFIKRNIATCYLVFVIYLLVNINISLAEFPYIDDIGRQLQGYTGFSEHYSRYFSEISARFIQGGTHLTDPGLTTNIISSIVLSFTSILLLFILFPSKKIDWLTALSSTIVGLNPWFLEPLSFRFDNPFMSLSVFVSVLPFIFLKSNKLFSLSSILCIFLMCNSYQASSGIYILVVLTLVFIDFLNDSKLNIQMIVISSVSYILGMILYKIQITIKPPIFADQGRIPRLLDIPATLFNNAKGYLKNIYLQSSNIWIVLAAVLVIFLIISVYLISKEKKLTKTVLVISWLFLGCIFSYGSYLILLEKFYLLRPRYEYGLGIFSSIILIVTLGISTKVHYFEISKKFLTLLSVYYALSFSFIYVDSLKQQNKAFETQSVMLGSTLNKYVSAQNRVVNINRFISNSPIYENSALVYPMIRSLIMPNTNISWDMTMRFNSLTKLDVDFKMFDVNQIDSTYRKLETTKLYDILSKDDQLFVIMK
;
A
#
# COMPACT_ATOMS: atom_id res chain seq x y z
N MET A 1 32.25 -13.92 -9.91
CA MET A 1 31.27 -12.89 -9.51
C MET A 1 30.78 -12.04 -10.70
N VAL A 2 31.62 -11.33 -11.45
CA VAL A 2 31.17 -10.50 -12.60
C VAL A 2 30.54 -11.34 -13.72
N GLU A 3 31.15 -12.44 -14.12
CA GLU A 3 30.59 -13.35 -15.15
C GLU A 3 29.29 -14.01 -14.68
N GLU A 4 29.22 -14.37 -13.41
CA GLU A 4 28.03 -14.94 -12.79
C GLU A 4 26.88 -13.93 -12.79
N CYS A 5 27.13 -12.66 -12.43
CA CYS A 5 26.15 -11.59 -12.57
C CYS A 5 25.67 -11.45 -14.02
N LYS A 6 26.60 -11.41 -15.00
CA LYS A 6 26.25 -11.32 -16.42
C LYS A 6 25.34 -12.48 -16.85
N SER A 7 25.65 -13.71 -16.41
CA SER A 7 24.83 -14.89 -16.71
C SER A 7 23.42 -14.78 -16.13
N ILE A 8 23.29 -14.29 -14.88
CA ILE A 8 22.01 -14.12 -14.19
C ILE A 8 21.14 -13.09 -14.93
N PHE A 9 21.70 -11.92 -15.24
CA PHE A 9 20.98 -10.90 -15.99
C PHE A 9 20.61 -11.35 -17.39
N ARG A 10 21.48 -12.10 -18.08
CA ARG A 10 21.16 -12.69 -19.38
C ARG A 10 19.95 -13.61 -19.30
N ASN A 11 19.86 -14.48 -18.29
CA ASN A 11 18.71 -15.38 -18.09
C ASN A 11 17.42 -14.59 -17.84
N PHE A 12 17.49 -13.50 -17.09
CA PHE A 12 16.34 -12.61 -16.85
C PHE A 12 15.90 -11.91 -18.15
N PHE A 13 16.84 -11.40 -18.94
CA PHE A 13 16.51 -10.78 -20.24
C PHE A 13 15.95 -11.79 -21.23
N GLU A 14 16.43 -13.04 -21.25
CA GLU A 14 15.87 -14.12 -22.07
C GLU A 14 14.43 -14.46 -21.61
N PHE A 15 14.17 -14.46 -20.30
CA PHE A 15 12.81 -14.60 -19.77
C PHE A 15 11.89 -13.48 -20.26
N ILE A 16 12.33 -12.22 -20.18
CA ILE A 16 11.55 -11.07 -20.68
C ILE A 16 11.29 -11.22 -22.19
N LYS A 17 12.29 -11.56 -23.01
CA LYS A 17 12.14 -11.75 -24.46
C LYS A 17 11.11 -12.83 -24.77
N ARG A 18 11.15 -13.96 -24.06
CA ARG A 18 10.20 -15.06 -24.23
C ARG A 18 8.77 -14.68 -23.84
N ASN A 19 8.61 -13.75 -22.91
CA ASN A 19 7.34 -13.34 -22.31
C ASN A 19 6.98 -11.88 -22.64
N ILE A 20 7.49 -11.32 -23.72
CA ILE A 20 7.39 -9.86 -24.01
C ILE A 20 5.94 -9.34 -24.03
N ALA A 21 5.01 -10.10 -24.63
CA ALA A 21 3.60 -9.71 -24.69
C ALA A 21 2.94 -9.65 -23.31
N THR A 22 3.25 -10.60 -22.40
CA THR A 22 2.72 -10.61 -21.03
C THR A 22 3.40 -9.58 -20.17
N CYS A 23 4.69 -9.30 -20.38
CA CYS A 23 5.39 -8.19 -19.72
C CYS A 23 4.77 -6.83 -20.11
N TYR A 24 4.45 -6.64 -21.38
CA TYR A 24 3.77 -5.46 -21.88
C TYR A 24 2.36 -5.32 -21.30
N LEU A 25 1.61 -6.42 -21.20
CA LEU A 25 0.29 -6.45 -20.56
C LEU A 25 0.37 -5.96 -19.11
N VAL A 26 1.33 -6.46 -18.33
CA VAL A 26 1.55 -6.04 -16.92
C VAL A 26 1.80 -4.54 -16.86
N PHE A 27 2.67 -4.01 -17.71
CA PHE A 27 2.98 -2.57 -17.75
C PHE A 27 1.76 -1.73 -18.10
N VAL A 28 0.99 -2.12 -19.13
CA VAL A 28 -0.20 -1.39 -19.56
C VAL A 28 -1.26 -1.33 -18.46
N ILE A 29 -1.49 -2.43 -17.73
CA ILE A 29 -2.46 -2.47 -16.63
C ILE A 29 -2.04 -1.53 -15.49
N TYR A 30 -0.76 -1.55 -15.07
CA TYR A 30 -0.27 -0.59 -14.07
C TYR A 30 -0.40 0.85 -14.56
N LEU A 31 -0.02 1.11 -15.80
CA LEU A 31 -0.06 2.45 -16.38
C LEU A 31 -1.50 3.00 -16.44
N LEU A 32 -2.47 2.17 -16.85
CA LEU A 32 -3.89 2.57 -16.92
C LEU A 32 -4.44 2.99 -15.55
N VAL A 33 -4.17 2.21 -14.50
CA VAL A 33 -4.67 2.54 -13.15
C VAL A 33 -3.94 3.75 -12.58
N ASN A 34 -2.62 3.81 -12.70
CA ASN A 34 -1.81 4.90 -12.15
C ASN A 34 -2.09 6.25 -12.84
N ILE A 35 -2.28 6.27 -14.17
CA ILE A 35 -2.69 7.49 -14.88
C ILE A 35 -4.05 7.97 -14.36
N ASN A 36 -5.03 7.08 -14.18
CA ASN A 36 -6.33 7.45 -13.65
C ASN A 36 -6.24 8.02 -12.23
N ILE A 37 -5.41 7.43 -11.35
CA ILE A 37 -5.15 7.96 -9.99
C ILE A 37 -4.58 9.39 -10.10
N SER A 38 -3.60 9.61 -10.96
CA SER A 38 -3.00 10.93 -11.13
C SER A 38 -3.99 11.97 -11.66
N LEU A 39 -4.86 11.57 -12.58
CA LEU A 39 -5.92 12.42 -13.16
C LEU A 39 -7.09 12.71 -12.20
N ALA A 40 -7.14 12.05 -11.04
CA ALA A 40 -8.07 12.42 -9.98
C ALA A 40 -7.67 13.73 -9.28
N GLU A 41 -6.41 14.16 -9.45
CA GLU A 41 -5.84 15.42 -8.93
C GLU A 41 -6.08 15.65 -7.43
N PHE A 42 -6.22 14.57 -6.68
CA PHE A 42 -6.46 14.61 -5.25
C PHE A 42 -5.12 14.72 -4.51
N PRO A 43 -4.84 15.83 -3.81
CA PRO A 43 -3.65 15.94 -2.97
C PRO A 43 -3.86 15.07 -1.72
N TYR A 44 -3.07 14.01 -1.63
CA TYR A 44 -3.25 12.98 -0.61
C TYR A 44 -2.39 13.29 0.62
N ILE A 45 -3.03 13.66 1.74
CA ILE A 45 -2.40 13.98 3.05
C ILE A 45 -1.19 14.93 2.89
N ASP A 46 0.04 14.38 2.86
CA ASP A 46 1.29 15.14 2.83
C ASP A 46 1.50 15.93 1.52
N ASP A 47 0.79 15.56 0.45
CA ASP A 47 0.96 16.16 -0.87
C ASP A 47 0.69 17.68 -0.87
N ILE A 48 -0.36 18.12 -0.16
CA ILE A 48 -0.69 19.56 -0.12
C ILE A 48 0.45 20.38 0.49
N GLY A 49 1.08 19.88 1.55
CA GLY A 49 2.23 20.53 2.15
C GLY A 49 3.41 20.61 1.18
N ARG A 50 3.70 19.51 0.46
CA ARG A 50 4.77 19.49 -0.54
C ARG A 50 4.47 20.35 -1.76
N GLN A 51 3.21 20.37 -2.22
CA GLN A 51 2.80 21.26 -3.32
C GLN A 51 2.99 22.74 -3.00
N LEU A 52 2.71 23.15 -1.77
CA LEU A 52 2.77 24.57 -1.38
C LEU A 52 4.15 24.99 -0.86
N GLN A 53 4.91 24.10 -0.22
CA GLN A 53 6.13 24.41 0.48
C GLN A 53 7.39 23.77 -0.14
N GLY A 54 7.23 22.72 -0.95
CA GLY A 54 8.33 22.07 -1.69
C GLY A 54 9.33 21.30 -0.82
N TYR A 55 9.01 20.96 0.43
CA TYR A 55 9.91 20.23 1.32
C TYR A 55 9.95 18.72 1.01
N THR A 56 11.10 18.10 1.25
CA THR A 56 11.26 16.63 1.15
C THR A 56 10.88 15.92 2.46
N GLY A 57 11.62 16.18 3.53
CA GLY A 57 11.35 15.70 4.88
C GLY A 57 11.48 14.19 5.13
N PHE A 58 11.82 13.37 4.12
CA PHE A 58 11.83 11.91 4.26
C PHE A 58 12.92 11.42 5.22
N SER A 59 14.13 11.98 5.10
CA SER A 59 15.25 11.58 5.95
C SER A 59 15.12 12.11 7.38
N GLU A 60 14.60 13.31 7.54
CA GLU A 60 14.47 13.99 8.82
C GLU A 60 13.34 13.40 9.67
N HIS A 61 12.15 13.26 9.08
CA HIS A 61 10.97 12.78 9.79
C HIS A 61 11.01 11.26 10.07
N TYR A 62 11.49 10.46 9.09
CA TYR A 62 11.33 9.00 9.09
C TYR A 62 12.62 8.22 8.88
N SER A 63 13.79 8.87 8.79
CA SER A 63 15.09 8.24 8.46
C SER A 63 15.09 7.49 7.12
N ARG A 64 14.35 7.99 6.10
CA ARG A 64 14.20 7.40 4.77
C ARG A 64 15.14 8.06 3.76
N TYR A 65 16.44 7.85 3.93
CA TYR A 65 17.46 8.49 3.09
C TYR A 65 17.41 8.07 1.63
N PHE A 66 17.03 6.82 1.35
CA PHE A 66 16.91 6.36 -0.04
C PHE A 66 15.73 7.03 -0.75
N SER A 67 14.61 7.26 -0.06
CA SER A 67 13.51 8.08 -0.58
C SER A 67 13.94 9.52 -0.81
N GLU A 68 14.69 10.11 0.12
CA GLU A 68 15.21 11.48 0.01
C GLU A 68 16.09 11.67 -1.23
N ILE A 69 17.07 10.78 -1.44
CA ILE A 69 17.96 10.80 -2.58
C ILE A 69 17.19 10.58 -3.88
N SER A 70 16.26 9.62 -3.89
CA SER A 70 15.44 9.31 -5.06
C SER A 70 14.51 10.47 -5.44
N ALA A 71 13.92 11.17 -4.45
CA ALA A 71 13.08 12.33 -4.68
C ALA A 71 13.86 13.46 -5.34
N ARG A 72 15.03 13.77 -4.79
CA ARG A 72 15.93 14.78 -5.36
C ARG A 72 16.39 14.44 -6.78
N PHE A 73 16.64 13.16 -7.04
CA PHE A 73 17.02 12.70 -8.38
C PHE A 73 15.87 12.85 -9.37
N ILE A 74 14.65 12.44 -9.01
CA ILE A 74 13.46 12.55 -9.88
C ILE A 74 13.12 14.02 -10.18
N GLN A 75 13.25 14.90 -9.19
CA GLN A 75 12.91 16.31 -9.30
C GLN A 75 14.06 17.18 -9.86
N GLY A 76 15.28 16.64 -9.94
CA GLY A 76 16.46 17.38 -10.35
C GLY A 76 16.88 18.48 -9.36
N GLY A 77 16.45 18.42 -8.10
CA GLY A 77 16.72 19.47 -7.10
C GLY A 77 16.30 19.09 -5.70
N THR A 78 16.49 20.01 -4.75
CA THR A 78 16.14 19.83 -3.33
C THR A 78 14.75 20.36 -2.99
N HIS A 79 14.17 21.19 -3.84
CA HIS A 79 12.83 21.74 -3.70
C HIS A 79 11.87 20.95 -4.60
N LEU A 80 10.85 20.34 -3.99
CA LEU A 80 9.86 19.55 -4.74
C LEU A 80 8.85 20.49 -5.41
N THR A 81 8.49 20.13 -6.64
CA THR A 81 7.37 20.71 -7.38
C THR A 81 6.37 19.63 -7.72
N ASP A 82 5.11 19.98 -7.96
CA ASP A 82 4.10 18.96 -8.29
C ASP A 82 4.54 18.18 -9.55
N PRO A 83 4.75 16.85 -9.40
CA PRO A 83 5.31 16.04 -10.49
C PRO A 83 4.30 15.67 -11.57
N GLY A 84 3.02 16.02 -11.40
CA GLY A 84 1.95 15.61 -12.31
C GLY A 84 1.89 14.10 -12.49
N LEU A 85 1.97 13.63 -13.74
CA LEU A 85 1.95 12.20 -14.09
C LEU A 85 3.29 11.48 -13.86
N THR A 86 4.39 12.20 -13.69
CA THR A 86 5.75 11.64 -13.73
C THR A 86 5.96 10.54 -12.71
N THR A 87 5.61 10.78 -11.46
CA THR A 87 5.79 9.81 -10.37
C THR A 87 4.93 8.57 -10.55
N ASN A 88 3.70 8.71 -11.05
CA ASN A 88 2.80 7.60 -11.34
C ASN A 88 3.31 6.72 -12.50
N ILE A 89 3.92 7.32 -13.53
CA ILE A 89 4.60 6.57 -14.61
C ILE A 89 5.80 5.80 -14.05
N ILE A 90 6.64 6.45 -13.24
CA ILE A 90 7.79 5.79 -12.60
C ILE A 90 7.32 4.62 -11.73
N SER A 91 6.28 4.80 -10.91
CA SER A 91 5.70 3.71 -10.11
C SER A 91 5.19 2.56 -10.97
N SER A 92 4.55 2.86 -12.12
CA SER A 92 4.10 1.84 -13.07
C SER A 92 5.26 1.02 -13.61
N ILE A 93 6.37 1.65 -13.95
CA ILE A 93 7.60 0.98 -14.39
C ILE A 93 8.17 0.10 -13.27
N VAL A 94 8.34 0.64 -12.06
CA VAL A 94 8.91 -0.08 -10.91
C VAL A 94 8.06 -1.29 -10.53
N LEU A 95 6.74 -1.14 -10.44
CA LEU A 95 5.82 -2.23 -10.11
C LEU A 95 5.76 -3.29 -11.21
N SER A 96 5.87 -2.89 -12.48
CA SER A 96 5.95 -3.82 -13.60
C SER A 96 7.20 -4.68 -13.51
N PHE A 97 8.36 -4.05 -13.27
CA PHE A 97 9.60 -4.80 -13.05
C PHE A 97 9.50 -5.71 -11.83
N THR A 98 8.86 -5.28 -10.74
CA THR A 98 8.62 -6.10 -9.55
C THR A 98 7.80 -7.35 -9.87
N SER A 99 6.68 -7.18 -10.57
CA SER A 99 5.80 -8.27 -10.97
C SER A 99 6.49 -9.25 -11.92
N ILE A 100 7.22 -8.74 -12.92
CA ILE A 100 7.97 -9.56 -13.89
C ILE A 100 9.11 -10.31 -13.17
N LEU A 101 9.79 -9.66 -12.25
CA LEU A 101 10.85 -10.28 -11.44
C LEU A 101 10.29 -11.40 -10.56
N LEU A 102 9.15 -11.18 -9.91
CA LEU A 102 8.47 -12.19 -9.12
C LEU A 102 8.07 -13.42 -9.98
N LEU A 103 7.54 -13.19 -11.17
CA LEU A 103 7.21 -14.26 -12.12
C LEU A 103 8.46 -15.02 -12.57
N PHE A 104 9.58 -14.33 -12.81
CA PHE A 104 10.86 -14.96 -13.15
C PHE A 104 11.38 -15.81 -11.98
N ILE A 105 11.33 -15.32 -10.76
CA ILE A 105 11.79 -16.04 -9.56
C ILE A 105 10.97 -17.32 -9.36
N LEU A 106 9.65 -17.25 -9.50
CA LEU A 106 8.77 -18.39 -9.29
C LEU A 106 8.76 -19.38 -10.47
N PHE A 107 8.92 -18.91 -11.71
CA PHE A 107 8.79 -19.69 -12.93
C PHE A 107 9.86 -19.37 -13.98
N PRO A 108 11.17 -19.54 -13.70
CA PRO A 108 12.25 -19.04 -14.58
C PRO A 108 12.23 -19.63 -15.99
N SER A 109 11.76 -20.86 -16.15
CA SER A 109 11.75 -21.60 -17.42
C SER A 109 10.40 -21.61 -18.13
N LYS A 110 9.32 -21.14 -17.49
CA LYS A 110 7.96 -21.21 -18.06
C LYS A 110 7.67 -20.06 -19.03
N LYS A 111 6.82 -20.33 -20.00
CA LYS A 111 6.08 -19.30 -20.74
C LYS A 111 4.89 -18.89 -19.87
N ILE A 112 4.77 -17.61 -19.60
CA ILE A 112 3.73 -17.04 -18.72
C ILE A 112 2.48 -16.80 -19.57
N ASP A 113 1.35 -17.31 -19.11
CA ASP A 113 0.05 -17.00 -19.70
C ASP A 113 -0.49 -15.64 -19.21
N TRP A 114 -1.47 -15.12 -19.92
CA TRP A 114 -2.03 -13.80 -19.65
C TRP A 114 -2.69 -13.70 -18.26
N LEU A 115 -3.33 -14.77 -17.76
CA LEU A 115 -4.00 -14.76 -16.46
C LEU A 115 -2.99 -14.74 -15.31
N THR A 116 -1.88 -15.49 -15.44
CA THR A 116 -0.76 -15.44 -14.51
C THR A 116 -0.10 -14.06 -14.51
N ALA A 117 0.05 -13.43 -15.69
CA ALA A 117 0.55 -12.06 -15.81
C ALA A 117 -0.38 -11.05 -15.13
N LEU A 118 -1.71 -11.12 -15.37
CA LEU A 118 -2.69 -10.28 -14.69
C LEU A 118 -2.69 -10.50 -13.17
N SER A 119 -2.58 -11.75 -12.71
CA SER A 119 -2.49 -12.06 -11.28
C SER A 119 -1.28 -11.39 -10.61
N SER A 120 -0.17 -11.22 -11.34
CA SER A 120 1.01 -10.54 -10.82
C SER A 120 0.81 -9.01 -10.64
N THR A 121 -0.14 -8.40 -11.35
CA THR A 121 -0.43 -6.96 -11.18
C THR A 121 -1.06 -6.64 -9.84
N ILE A 122 -1.66 -7.63 -9.16
CA ILE A 122 -2.22 -7.46 -7.81
C ILE A 122 -1.13 -7.12 -6.78
N VAL A 123 0.16 -7.34 -7.08
CA VAL A 123 1.28 -6.86 -6.25
C VAL A 123 1.14 -5.36 -5.95
N GLY A 124 0.83 -4.53 -6.93
CA GLY A 124 0.68 -3.08 -6.76
C GLY A 124 -0.78 -2.60 -6.88
N LEU A 125 -1.72 -3.45 -7.34
CA LEU A 125 -3.13 -3.08 -7.50
C LEU A 125 -4.05 -3.79 -6.50
N ASN A 126 -3.50 -4.29 -5.40
CA ASN A 126 -4.31 -4.74 -4.29
C ASN A 126 -4.93 -3.54 -3.55
N PRO A 127 -6.09 -3.70 -2.90
CA PRO A 127 -6.80 -2.59 -2.26
C PRO A 127 -5.96 -1.74 -1.30
N TRP A 128 -5.09 -2.36 -0.51
CA TRP A 128 -4.25 -1.66 0.47
C TRP A 128 -3.10 -0.87 -0.17
N PHE A 129 -2.62 -1.27 -1.36
CA PHE A 129 -1.55 -0.57 -2.06
C PHE A 129 -2.06 0.65 -2.87
N LEU A 130 -3.37 0.77 -3.07
CA LEU A 130 -3.94 1.95 -3.74
C LEU A 130 -3.68 3.24 -2.96
N GLU A 131 -3.59 3.18 -1.63
CA GLU A 131 -3.19 4.33 -0.83
C GLU A 131 -1.76 4.80 -1.15
N PRO A 132 -0.70 3.97 -1.11
CA PRO A 132 0.62 4.32 -1.60
C PRO A 132 0.64 4.95 -3.00
N LEU A 133 -0.16 4.44 -3.94
CA LEU A 133 -0.22 4.97 -5.30
C LEU A 133 -0.87 6.36 -5.40
N SER A 134 -1.67 6.73 -4.41
CA SER A 134 -2.39 8.01 -4.38
C SER A 134 -1.53 9.19 -3.93
N PHE A 135 -0.38 8.92 -3.30
CA PHE A 135 0.58 9.98 -2.97
C PHE A 135 1.30 10.45 -4.21
N ARG A 136 1.09 11.70 -4.59
CA ARG A 136 1.67 12.30 -5.82
C ARG A 136 3.20 12.36 -5.81
N PHE A 137 3.80 12.53 -4.64
CA PHE A 137 5.25 12.63 -4.49
C PHE A 137 5.90 11.32 -4.07
N ASP A 138 5.26 10.54 -3.19
CA ASP A 138 5.89 9.42 -2.48
C ASP A 138 5.70 8.06 -3.16
N ASN A 139 4.76 7.95 -4.11
CA ASN A 139 4.40 6.66 -4.72
C ASN A 139 5.59 5.91 -5.36
N PRO A 140 6.60 6.57 -6.00
CA PRO A 140 7.74 5.85 -6.54
C PRO A 140 8.59 5.18 -5.47
N PHE A 141 8.73 5.83 -4.30
CA PHE A 141 9.58 5.32 -3.22
C PHE A 141 8.91 4.15 -2.48
N MET A 142 7.60 4.23 -2.32
CA MET A 142 6.80 3.12 -1.78
C MET A 142 6.83 1.92 -2.74
N SER A 143 6.71 2.14 -4.06
CA SER A 143 6.85 1.10 -5.08
C SER A 143 8.27 0.53 -5.12
N LEU A 144 9.30 1.38 -5.00
CA LEU A 144 10.71 0.99 -4.98
C LEU A 144 11.03 0.10 -3.77
N SER A 145 10.39 0.33 -2.60
CA SER A 145 10.58 -0.51 -1.42
C SER A 145 10.10 -1.95 -1.66
N VAL A 146 9.02 -2.14 -2.41
CA VAL A 146 8.54 -3.48 -2.83
C VAL A 146 9.54 -4.13 -3.79
N PHE A 147 10.02 -3.37 -4.79
CA PHE A 147 11.00 -3.85 -5.76
C PHE A 147 12.28 -4.35 -5.10
N VAL A 148 12.89 -3.52 -4.24
CA VAL A 148 14.14 -3.93 -3.56
C VAL A 148 13.94 -5.08 -2.57
N SER A 149 12.71 -5.30 -2.06
CA SER A 149 12.40 -6.48 -1.24
C SER A 149 12.37 -7.78 -2.05
N VAL A 150 12.12 -7.72 -3.36
CA VAL A 150 12.08 -8.89 -4.26
C VAL A 150 13.40 -9.06 -5.03
N LEU A 151 14.14 -7.98 -5.27
CA LEU A 151 15.34 -7.96 -6.11
C LEU A 151 16.42 -8.98 -5.72
N PRO A 152 16.75 -9.24 -4.44
CA PRO A 152 17.81 -10.18 -4.07
C PRO A 152 17.63 -11.58 -4.64
N PHE A 153 16.39 -12.00 -4.81
CA PHE A 153 16.08 -13.38 -5.24
C PHE A 153 16.49 -13.70 -6.69
N ILE A 154 16.84 -12.69 -7.50
CA ILE A 154 17.47 -12.93 -8.81
C ILE A 154 18.82 -13.66 -8.67
N PHE A 155 19.49 -13.49 -7.50
CA PHE A 155 20.81 -14.05 -7.19
C PHE A 155 20.78 -15.38 -6.43
N LEU A 156 19.63 -16.05 -6.33
CA LEU A 156 19.46 -17.30 -5.54
C LEU A 156 20.48 -18.41 -5.89
N LYS A 157 21.00 -18.42 -7.13
CA LYS A 157 21.99 -19.41 -7.57
C LYS A 157 23.39 -19.20 -6.96
N SER A 158 23.66 -18.04 -6.39
CA SER A 158 24.93 -17.68 -5.78
C SER A 158 24.73 -17.24 -4.33
N ASN A 159 25.07 -18.09 -3.37
CA ASN A 159 24.89 -17.78 -1.94
C ASN A 159 25.54 -16.47 -1.52
N LYS A 160 26.73 -16.14 -2.08
CA LYS A 160 27.45 -14.90 -1.76
C LYS A 160 26.72 -13.66 -2.29
N LEU A 161 26.32 -13.69 -3.56
CA LEU A 161 25.60 -12.58 -4.19
C LEU A 161 24.22 -12.41 -3.57
N PHE A 162 23.52 -13.52 -3.30
CA PHE A 162 22.22 -13.50 -2.65
C PHE A 162 22.28 -12.91 -1.24
N SER A 163 23.26 -13.33 -0.41
CA SER A 163 23.42 -12.79 0.92
C SER A 163 23.75 -11.29 0.91
N LEU A 164 24.74 -10.89 0.10
CA LEU A 164 25.17 -9.48 0.02
C LEU A 164 24.05 -8.57 -0.51
N SER A 165 23.38 -8.99 -1.60
CA SER A 165 22.25 -8.23 -2.16
C SER A 165 21.07 -8.18 -1.20
N SER A 166 20.81 -9.26 -0.44
CA SER A 166 19.75 -9.28 0.57
C SER A 166 20.01 -8.26 1.68
N ILE A 167 21.23 -8.24 2.25
CA ILE A 167 21.59 -7.27 3.30
C ILE A 167 21.40 -5.83 2.78
N LEU A 168 21.94 -5.54 1.60
CA LEU A 168 21.84 -4.21 1.00
C LEU A 168 20.39 -3.84 0.70
N CYS A 169 19.63 -4.72 0.06
CA CYS A 169 18.25 -4.44 -0.35
C CYS A 169 17.30 -4.31 0.86
N ILE A 170 17.48 -5.09 1.94
CA ILE A 170 16.71 -4.90 3.17
C ILE A 170 17.03 -3.56 3.82
N PHE A 171 18.30 -3.15 3.84
CA PHE A 171 18.69 -1.81 4.30
C PHE A 171 18.05 -0.71 3.45
N LEU A 172 18.08 -0.83 2.12
CA LEU A 172 17.44 0.12 1.20
C LEU A 172 15.91 0.14 1.35
N MET A 173 15.28 -1.01 1.56
CA MET A 173 13.85 -1.12 1.82
C MET A 173 13.47 -0.32 3.07
N CYS A 174 14.20 -0.46 4.16
CA CYS A 174 13.99 0.32 5.39
C CYS A 174 14.19 1.83 5.16
N ASN A 175 15.13 2.20 4.31
CA ASN A 175 15.40 3.59 3.91
C ASN A 175 14.44 4.12 2.84
N SER A 176 13.53 3.29 2.33
CA SER A 176 12.44 3.70 1.43
C SER A 176 11.11 3.70 2.18
N TYR A 177 10.55 2.50 2.44
CA TYR A 177 9.25 2.36 3.11
C TYR A 177 9.15 1.03 3.88
N GLN A 178 9.14 1.10 5.20
CA GLN A 178 9.26 -0.07 6.10
C GLN A 178 8.06 -1.04 6.05
N ALA A 179 6.90 -0.60 5.52
CA ALA A 179 5.74 -1.48 5.34
C ALA A 179 6.02 -2.66 4.38
N SER A 180 7.08 -2.56 3.55
CA SER A 180 7.54 -3.67 2.68
C SER A 180 8.33 -4.76 3.42
N SER A 181 8.59 -4.62 4.71
CA SER A 181 9.49 -5.54 5.47
C SER A 181 9.03 -6.99 5.47
N GLY A 182 7.72 -7.26 5.32
CA GLY A 182 7.18 -8.61 5.21
C GLY A 182 7.41 -9.27 3.85
N ILE A 183 7.61 -8.50 2.77
CA ILE A 183 7.61 -9.01 1.40
C ILE A 183 8.77 -9.98 1.15
N TYR A 184 9.97 -9.63 1.61
CA TYR A 184 11.13 -10.52 1.53
C TYR A 184 10.84 -11.87 2.19
N ILE A 185 10.23 -11.86 3.39
CA ILE A 185 9.86 -13.06 4.14
C ILE A 185 8.83 -13.89 3.36
N LEU A 186 7.84 -13.23 2.74
CA LEU A 186 6.82 -13.91 1.92
C LEU A 186 7.44 -14.63 0.73
N VAL A 187 8.41 -14.03 0.05
CA VAL A 187 9.10 -14.67 -1.08
C VAL A 187 9.92 -15.87 -0.60
N VAL A 188 10.65 -15.75 0.53
CA VAL A 188 11.38 -16.88 1.14
C VAL A 188 10.43 -18.03 1.47
N LEU A 189 9.33 -17.76 2.18
CA LEU A 189 8.34 -18.78 2.56
C LEU A 189 7.74 -19.45 1.32
N THR A 190 7.51 -18.70 0.25
CA THR A 190 6.95 -19.23 -1.00
C THR A 190 7.94 -20.13 -1.72
N LEU A 191 9.21 -19.75 -1.78
CA LEU A 191 10.27 -20.58 -2.38
C LEU A 191 10.49 -21.87 -1.58
N VAL A 192 10.52 -21.80 -0.25
CA VAL A 192 10.59 -22.99 0.63
C VAL A 192 9.41 -23.93 0.37
N PHE A 193 8.21 -23.37 0.22
CA PHE A 193 7.02 -24.13 -0.09
C PHE A 193 7.12 -24.83 -1.45
N ILE A 194 7.53 -24.10 -2.52
CA ILE A 194 7.67 -24.64 -3.88
C ILE A 194 8.76 -25.70 -3.95
N ASP A 195 9.93 -25.47 -3.35
CA ASP A 195 11.04 -26.43 -3.31
C ASP A 195 10.60 -27.73 -2.61
N PHE A 196 9.92 -27.62 -1.45
CA PHE A 196 9.42 -28.82 -0.77
C PHE A 196 8.33 -29.55 -1.55
N LEU A 197 7.47 -28.81 -2.26
CA LEU A 197 6.43 -29.40 -3.10
C LEU A 197 7.05 -30.25 -4.22
N ASN A 198 8.17 -29.80 -4.83
CA ASN A 198 8.87 -30.47 -5.91
C ASN A 198 9.75 -31.62 -5.41
N ASP A 199 10.64 -31.33 -4.46
CA ASP A 199 11.74 -32.22 -4.09
C ASP A 199 11.50 -32.96 -2.76
N SER A 200 10.41 -32.65 -2.04
CA SER A 200 10.10 -33.19 -0.70
C SER A 200 11.23 -33.00 0.34
N LYS A 201 12.08 -31.97 0.14
CA LYS A 201 13.19 -31.60 1.01
C LYS A 201 13.13 -30.09 1.31
N LEU A 202 13.44 -29.72 2.56
CA LEU A 202 13.57 -28.32 2.95
C LEU A 202 14.96 -27.81 2.57
N ASN A 203 15.01 -26.67 1.90
CA ASN A 203 16.26 -25.96 1.61
C ASN A 203 16.70 -25.14 2.83
N ILE A 204 17.25 -25.84 3.83
CA ILE A 204 17.69 -25.22 5.11
C ILE A 204 18.75 -24.14 4.85
N GLN A 205 19.66 -24.36 3.90
CA GLN A 205 20.70 -23.38 3.56
C GLN A 205 20.09 -22.04 3.11
N MET A 206 19.10 -22.08 2.24
CA MET A 206 18.39 -20.86 1.77
C MET A 206 17.71 -20.18 2.96
N ILE A 207 17.03 -20.93 3.84
CA ILE A 207 16.37 -20.37 5.02
C ILE A 207 17.37 -19.65 5.92
N VAL A 208 18.50 -20.29 6.24
CA VAL A 208 19.55 -19.71 7.12
C VAL A 208 20.16 -18.45 6.50
N ILE A 209 20.57 -18.52 5.21
CA ILE A 209 21.17 -17.36 4.52
C ILE A 209 20.17 -16.19 4.48
N SER A 210 18.91 -16.46 4.13
CA SER A 210 17.87 -15.44 4.06
C SER A 210 17.62 -14.78 5.41
N SER A 211 17.49 -15.60 6.48
CA SER A 211 17.22 -15.10 7.83
C SER A 211 18.38 -14.26 8.37
N VAL A 212 19.61 -14.74 8.22
CA VAL A 212 20.81 -14.01 8.68
C VAL A 212 20.95 -12.70 7.90
N SER A 213 20.78 -12.73 6.58
CA SER A 213 20.88 -11.52 5.74
C SER A 213 19.80 -10.50 6.07
N TYR A 214 18.57 -10.95 6.35
CA TYR A 214 17.47 -10.08 6.77
C TYR A 214 17.79 -9.39 8.10
N ILE A 215 18.23 -10.17 9.09
CA ILE A 215 18.59 -9.64 10.42
C ILE A 215 19.74 -8.62 10.30
N LEU A 216 20.77 -8.91 9.51
CA LEU A 216 21.90 -8.00 9.31
C LEU A 216 21.46 -6.69 8.64
N GLY A 217 20.61 -6.75 7.62
CA GLY A 217 20.05 -5.55 6.98
C GLY A 217 19.22 -4.70 7.95
N MET A 218 18.40 -5.33 8.80
CA MET A 218 17.66 -4.64 9.86
C MET A 218 18.56 -4.03 10.94
N ILE A 219 19.65 -4.72 11.32
CA ILE A 219 20.64 -4.21 12.26
C ILE A 219 21.32 -2.96 11.69
N LEU A 220 21.74 -2.96 10.43
CA LEU A 220 22.32 -1.79 9.78
C LEU A 220 21.37 -0.58 9.83
N TYR A 221 20.10 -0.81 9.54
CA TYR A 221 19.10 0.26 9.68
C TYR A 221 18.91 0.71 11.13
N LYS A 222 18.93 -0.23 12.11
CA LYS A 222 18.84 0.12 13.52
C LYS A 222 20.03 0.96 13.97
N ILE A 223 21.23 0.67 13.50
CA ILE A 223 22.43 1.47 13.77
C ILE A 223 22.25 2.89 13.21
N GLN A 224 21.77 3.02 11.96
CA GLN A 224 21.49 4.33 11.34
C GLN A 224 20.56 5.19 12.19
N ILE A 225 19.39 4.66 12.59
CA ILE A 225 18.41 5.42 13.39
C ILE A 225 18.86 5.68 14.82
N THR A 226 19.83 4.91 15.33
CA THR A 226 20.45 5.16 16.65
C THR A 226 21.44 6.31 16.57
N ILE A 227 22.25 6.38 15.50
CA ILE A 227 23.22 7.47 15.28
C ILE A 227 22.50 8.78 14.95
N LYS A 228 21.45 8.72 14.11
CA LYS A 228 20.67 9.88 13.70
C LYS A 228 19.17 9.59 13.84
N PRO A 229 18.60 9.79 15.04
CA PRO A 229 17.19 9.54 15.29
C PRO A 229 16.29 10.43 14.42
N PRO A 230 15.23 9.89 13.81
CA PRO A 230 14.23 10.70 13.11
C PRO A 230 13.30 11.41 14.10
N ILE A 231 12.59 12.45 13.63
CA ILE A 231 11.62 13.20 14.46
C ILE A 231 10.54 12.25 15.02
N PHE A 232 10.04 11.32 14.21
CA PHE A 232 9.01 10.35 14.63
C PHE A 232 9.60 9.02 15.13
N ALA A 233 10.73 9.06 15.85
CA ALA A 233 11.41 7.88 16.40
C ALA A 233 10.50 7.02 17.30
N ASP A 234 9.56 7.63 18.00
CA ASP A 234 8.65 6.95 18.94
C ASP A 234 7.77 5.90 18.29
N GLN A 235 7.42 6.06 17.02
CA GLN A 235 6.65 5.07 16.26
C GLN A 235 7.40 3.75 16.05
N GLY A 236 8.73 3.75 16.13
CA GLY A 236 9.59 2.58 15.98
C GLY A 236 9.96 1.88 17.30
N ARG A 237 9.26 2.14 18.40
CA ARG A 237 9.56 1.54 19.71
C ARG A 237 9.22 0.05 19.72
N ILE A 238 10.18 -0.75 20.25
CA ILE A 238 10.03 -2.19 20.48
C ILE A 238 9.69 -2.40 21.96
N PRO A 239 8.82 -3.35 22.32
CA PRO A 239 8.51 -3.70 23.71
C PRO A 239 9.71 -4.30 24.44
N ARG A 240 9.60 -4.47 25.75
CA ARG A 240 10.56 -5.24 26.53
C ARG A 240 10.59 -6.70 26.03
N LEU A 241 11.72 -7.38 26.15
CA LEU A 241 11.89 -8.74 25.65
C LEU A 241 10.80 -9.72 26.12
N LEU A 242 10.36 -9.61 27.37
CA LEU A 242 9.30 -10.45 27.95
C LEU A 242 7.90 -10.16 27.34
N ASP A 243 7.68 -8.97 26.81
CA ASP A 243 6.40 -8.54 26.25
C ASP A 243 6.30 -8.81 24.73
N ILE A 244 7.42 -9.22 24.08
CA ILE A 244 7.47 -9.49 22.64
C ILE A 244 6.42 -10.53 22.21
N PRO A 245 6.28 -11.72 22.86
CA PRO A 245 5.30 -12.72 22.42
C PRO A 245 3.85 -12.20 22.49
N ALA A 246 3.51 -11.47 23.54
CA ALA A 246 2.18 -10.87 23.68
C ALA A 246 1.94 -9.78 22.62
N THR A 247 2.94 -8.95 22.33
CA THR A 247 2.88 -7.92 21.29
C THR A 247 2.70 -8.53 19.90
N LEU A 248 3.48 -9.55 19.55
CA LEU A 248 3.36 -10.31 18.31
C LEU A 248 1.94 -10.85 18.11
N PHE A 249 1.41 -11.53 19.13
CA PHE A 249 0.06 -12.12 19.07
C PHE A 249 -1.01 -11.04 18.92
N ASN A 250 -0.95 -9.96 19.70
CA ASN A 250 -1.92 -8.88 19.67
C ASN A 250 -1.89 -8.12 18.34
N ASN A 251 -0.69 -7.84 17.81
CA ASN A 251 -0.53 -7.17 16.52
C ASN A 251 -1.00 -8.06 15.37
N ALA A 252 -0.65 -9.35 15.33
CA ALA A 252 -1.14 -10.29 14.34
C ALA A 252 -2.66 -10.39 14.36
N LYS A 253 -3.27 -10.56 15.55
CA LYS A 253 -4.72 -10.62 15.74
C LYS A 253 -5.40 -9.33 15.30
N GLY A 254 -4.88 -8.16 15.72
CA GLY A 254 -5.42 -6.86 15.38
C GLY A 254 -5.34 -6.58 13.89
N TYR A 255 -4.20 -6.86 13.27
CA TYR A 255 -3.96 -6.75 11.83
C TYR A 255 -4.96 -7.59 11.00
N LEU A 256 -5.07 -8.88 11.28
CA LEU A 256 -5.99 -9.78 10.55
C LEU A 256 -7.45 -9.38 10.77
N LYS A 257 -7.82 -8.95 11.99
CA LYS A 257 -9.15 -8.43 12.28
C LYS A 257 -9.45 -7.17 11.46
N ASN A 258 -8.49 -6.23 11.37
CA ASN A 258 -8.67 -4.99 10.62
C ASN A 258 -8.85 -5.25 9.11
N ILE A 259 -8.03 -6.13 8.55
CA ILE A 259 -8.19 -6.58 7.16
C ILE A 259 -9.57 -7.19 6.91
N TYR A 260 -10.04 -8.05 7.81
CA TYR A 260 -11.39 -8.64 7.71
C TYR A 260 -12.48 -7.55 7.68
N LEU A 261 -12.39 -6.55 8.57
CA LEU A 261 -13.36 -5.45 8.66
C LEU A 261 -13.35 -4.53 7.44
N GLN A 262 -12.19 -4.36 6.80
CA GLN A 262 -12.04 -3.56 5.59
C GLN A 262 -12.46 -4.31 4.32
N SER A 263 -12.45 -5.64 4.34
CA SER A 263 -12.73 -6.48 3.18
C SER A 263 -14.23 -6.55 2.89
N SER A 264 -14.57 -6.51 1.60
CA SER A 264 -15.95 -6.81 1.18
C SER A 264 -16.22 -8.33 1.26
N ASN A 265 -17.48 -8.70 1.46
CA ASN A 265 -17.89 -10.10 1.57
C ASN A 265 -17.47 -10.94 0.36
N ILE A 266 -17.53 -10.38 -0.85
CA ILE A 266 -17.14 -11.09 -2.07
C ILE A 266 -15.64 -11.42 -2.09
N TRP A 267 -14.78 -10.53 -1.58
CA TRP A 267 -13.34 -10.78 -1.48
C TRP A 267 -13.03 -11.91 -0.51
N ILE A 268 -13.74 -11.94 0.64
CA ILE A 268 -13.56 -12.99 1.65
C ILE A 268 -13.98 -14.36 1.08
N VAL A 269 -15.14 -14.41 0.41
CA VAL A 269 -15.63 -15.66 -0.19
C VAL A 269 -14.67 -16.15 -1.27
N LEU A 270 -14.23 -15.27 -2.18
CA LEU A 270 -13.30 -15.65 -3.24
C LEU A 270 -11.95 -16.13 -2.69
N ALA A 271 -11.40 -15.41 -1.68
CA ALA A 271 -10.16 -15.83 -1.03
C ALA A 271 -10.31 -17.20 -0.36
N ALA A 272 -11.41 -17.44 0.38
CA ALA A 272 -11.65 -18.74 1.02
C ALA A 272 -11.76 -19.89 0.00
N VAL A 273 -12.53 -19.67 -1.08
CA VAL A 273 -12.69 -20.68 -2.14
C VAL A 273 -11.37 -20.94 -2.85
N LEU A 274 -10.59 -19.92 -3.19
CA LEU A 274 -9.26 -20.05 -3.80
C LEU A 274 -8.28 -20.83 -2.91
N VAL A 275 -8.27 -20.55 -1.61
CA VAL A 275 -7.45 -21.28 -0.64
C VAL A 275 -7.83 -22.77 -0.64
N ILE A 276 -9.12 -23.10 -0.65
CA ILE A 276 -9.61 -24.48 -0.72
C ILE A 276 -9.12 -25.14 -2.03
N PHE A 277 -9.26 -24.45 -3.18
CA PHE A 277 -8.80 -24.97 -4.46
C PHE A 277 -7.27 -25.19 -4.49
N LEU A 278 -6.50 -24.31 -3.86
CA LEU A 278 -5.05 -24.46 -3.74
C LEU A 278 -4.69 -25.69 -2.89
N ILE A 279 -5.32 -25.88 -1.73
CA ILE A 279 -5.08 -27.03 -0.86
C ILE A 279 -5.43 -28.33 -1.59
N ILE A 280 -6.59 -28.37 -2.26
CA ILE A 280 -6.99 -29.54 -3.06
C ILE A 280 -6.00 -29.76 -4.21
N SER A 281 -5.54 -28.72 -4.91
CA SER A 281 -4.54 -28.84 -5.96
C SER A 281 -3.27 -29.52 -5.47
N VAL A 282 -2.73 -29.06 -4.33
CA VAL A 282 -1.54 -29.64 -3.70
C VAL A 282 -1.77 -31.12 -3.33
N TYR A 283 -2.93 -31.44 -2.77
CA TYR A 283 -3.27 -32.82 -2.43
C TYR A 283 -3.34 -33.73 -3.68
N LEU A 284 -3.95 -33.26 -4.77
CA LEU A 284 -4.15 -34.04 -6.01
C LEU A 284 -2.84 -34.28 -6.76
N ILE A 285 -1.92 -33.29 -6.82
CA ILE A 285 -0.64 -33.46 -7.53
C ILE A 285 0.38 -34.29 -6.74
N SER A 286 0.23 -34.37 -5.43
CA SER A 286 1.16 -35.07 -4.55
C SER A 286 1.02 -36.56 -4.67
N LYS A 287 2.03 -37.21 -5.26
CA LYS A 287 2.08 -38.69 -5.32
C LYS A 287 2.52 -39.30 -3.99
N GLU A 288 3.54 -38.71 -3.39
CA GLU A 288 4.11 -39.10 -2.11
C GLU A 288 3.92 -38.02 -1.06
N LYS A 289 3.92 -38.40 0.24
CA LYS A 289 3.82 -37.49 1.38
C LYS A 289 2.62 -36.52 1.30
N LYS A 290 1.48 -36.98 0.75
CA LYS A 290 0.29 -36.13 0.53
C LYS A 290 -0.09 -35.31 1.77
N LEU A 291 -0.21 -35.97 2.93
CA LEU A 291 -0.56 -35.30 4.16
C LEU A 291 0.47 -34.22 4.55
N THR A 292 1.77 -34.55 4.48
CA THR A 292 2.84 -33.61 4.82
C THR A 292 2.80 -32.38 3.91
N LYS A 293 2.60 -32.56 2.59
CA LYS A 293 2.49 -31.44 1.62
C LYS A 293 1.22 -30.62 1.83
N THR A 294 0.12 -31.27 2.24
CA THR A 294 -1.12 -30.56 2.59
C THR A 294 -0.95 -29.73 3.87
N VAL A 295 -0.31 -30.27 4.89
CA VAL A 295 0.00 -29.53 6.12
C VAL A 295 0.94 -28.37 5.80
N LEU A 296 1.92 -28.57 4.91
CA LEU A 296 2.86 -27.52 4.52
C LEU A 296 2.17 -26.33 3.80
N VAL A 297 1.23 -26.61 2.88
CA VAL A 297 0.50 -25.48 2.22
C VAL A 297 -0.36 -24.72 3.23
N ILE A 298 -0.98 -25.38 4.18
CA ILE A 298 -1.75 -24.72 5.25
C ILE A 298 -0.80 -23.88 6.12
N SER A 299 0.35 -24.42 6.49
CA SER A 299 1.36 -23.71 7.27
C SER A 299 1.91 -22.49 6.50
N TRP A 300 2.19 -22.63 5.20
CA TRP A 300 2.64 -21.53 4.34
C TRP A 300 1.59 -20.42 4.25
N LEU A 301 0.32 -20.76 4.07
CA LEU A 301 -0.79 -19.81 4.06
C LEU A 301 -0.91 -19.07 5.40
N PHE A 302 -0.86 -19.81 6.51
CA PHE A 302 -0.97 -19.24 7.85
C PHE A 302 0.21 -18.31 8.18
N LEU A 303 1.44 -18.79 7.98
CA LEU A 303 2.64 -17.98 8.22
C LEU A 303 2.72 -16.79 7.28
N GLY A 304 2.34 -16.96 6.01
CA GLY A 304 2.28 -15.88 5.04
C GLY A 304 1.31 -14.78 5.46
N CYS A 305 0.11 -15.12 5.94
CA CYS A 305 -0.83 -14.13 6.47
C CYS A 305 -0.24 -13.35 7.66
N ILE A 306 0.45 -14.01 8.58
CA ILE A 306 1.05 -13.33 9.74
C ILE A 306 2.24 -12.47 9.31
N PHE A 307 3.23 -13.07 8.63
CA PHE A 307 4.47 -12.38 8.27
C PHE A 307 4.32 -11.34 7.17
N SER A 308 3.17 -11.28 6.48
CA SER A 308 2.86 -10.19 5.57
C SER A 308 2.86 -8.82 6.24
N TYR A 309 2.61 -8.74 7.54
CA TYR A 309 2.70 -7.51 8.34
C TYR A 309 4.15 -7.10 8.68
N GLY A 310 5.12 -7.98 8.43
CA GLY A 310 6.55 -7.70 8.54
C GLY A 310 7.00 -7.22 9.93
N SER A 311 7.87 -6.23 9.96
CA SER A 311 8.44 -5.67 11.20
C SER A 311 7.40 -5.03 12.12
N TYR A 312 6.23 -4.65 11.63
CA TYR A 312 5.17 -4.07 12.45
C TYR A 312 4.60 -5.05 13.48
N LEU A 313 4.82 -6.35 13.30
CA LEU A 313 4.46 -7.37 14.29
C LEU A 313 5.09 -7.14 15.66
N ILE A 314 6.31 -6.59 15.71
CA ILE A 314 7.07 -6.42 16.94
C ILE A 314 7.03 -5.01 17.53
N LEU A 315 6.34 -4.05 16.88
CA LEU A 315 6.29 -2.67 17.33
C LEU A 315 5.15 -2.44 18.33
N LEU A 316 5.36 -1.48 19.24
CA LEU A 316 4.31 -1.05 20.19
C LEU A 316 3.17 -0.30 19.49
N GLU A 317 3.51 0.48 18.46
CA GLU A 317 2.54 1.21 17.66
C GLU A 317 1.69 0.26 16.81
N LYS A 318 0.38 0.44 16.87
CA LYS A 318 -0.60 -0.39 16.16
C LYS A 318 -0.88 0.19 14.78
N PHE A 319 0.09 0.07 13.87
CA PHE A 319 0.03 0.65 12.52
C PHE A 319 -1.22 0.27 11.71
N TYR A 320 -1.79 -0.92 11.94
CA TYR A 320 -3.05 -1.35 11.32
C TYR A 320 -4.26 -0.48 11.66
N LEU A 321 -4.21 0.29 12.78
CA LEU A 321 -5.26 1.24 13.13
C LEU A 321 -5.08 2.62 12.47
N LEU A 322 -3.89 2.90 11.96
CA LEU A 322 -3.57 4.22 11.42
C LEU A 322 -4.05 4.35 9.97
N ARG A 323 -3.54 3.50 9.07
CA ARG A 323 -3.82 3.63 7.64
C ARG A 323 -3.64 2.29 6.89
N PRO A 324 -4.42 2.04 5.80
CA PRO A 324 -4.31 0.82 4.97
C PRO A 324 -2.92 0.59 4.38
N ARG A 325 -2.18 1.65 4.08
CA ARG A 325 -0.81 1.56 3.54
C ARG A 325 0.20 0.78 4.39
N TYR A 326 -0.15 0.44 5.61
CA TYR A 326 0.68 -0.41 6.47
C TYR A 326 0.32 -1.90 6.38
N GLU A 327 -0.72 -2.24 5.61
CA GLU A 327 -1.32 -3.58 5.55
C GLU A 327 -1.16 -4.26 4.17
N TYR A 328 -0.60 -3.60 3.16
CA TYR A 328 -0.55 -4.09 1.78
C TYR A 328 0.27 -5.39 1.59
N GLY A 329 1.06 -5.78 2.58
CA GLY A 329 1.80 -7.05 2.52
C GLY A 329 0.90 -8.26 2.30
N LEU A 330 -0.33 -8.28 2.89
CA LEU A 330 -1.30 -9.35 2.61
C LEU A 330 -1.84 -9.27 1.18
N GLY A 331 -2.04 -8.08 0.66
CA GLY A 331 -2.42 -7.90 -0.75
C GLY A 331 -1.37 -8.46 -1.70
N ILE A 332 -0.08 -8.25 -1.43
CA ILE A 332 1.02 -8.84 -2.19
C ILE A 332 1.04 -10.38 -2.02
N PHE A 333 0.82 -10.87 -0.80
CA PHE A 333 0.71 -12.31 -0.57
C PHE A 333 -0.46 -12.93 -1.33
N SER A 334 -1.59 -12.23 -1.44
CA SER A 334 -2.72 -12.65 -2.25
C SER A 334 -2.34 -12.80 -3.74
N SER A 335 -1.56 -11.87 -4.30
CA SER A 335 -0.99 -12.01 -5.64
C SER A 335 -0.13 -13.26 -5.76
N ILE A 336 0.76 -13.53 -4.80
CA ILE A 336 1.59 -14.74 -4.76
C ILE A 336 0.73 -15.99 -4.73
N ILE A 337 -0.33 -16.03 -3.92
CA ILE A 337 -1.28 -17.14 -3.86
C ILE A 337 -1.92 -17.39 -5.22
N LEU A 338 -2.40 -16.35 -5.91
CA LEU A 338 -2.99 -16.47 -7.25
C LEU A 338 -1.99 -17.04 -8.26
N ILE A 339 -0.75 -16.51 -8.28
CA ILE A 339 0.33 -16.96 -9.18
C ILE A 339 0.68 -18.43 -8.91
N VAL A 340 0.87 -18.81 -7.65
CA VAL A 340 1.20 -20.19 -7.25
C VAL A 340 0.04 -21.14 -7.56
N THR A 341 -1.21 -20.72 -7.32
CA THR A 341 -2.39 -21.51 -7.65
C THR A 341 -2.47 -21.84 -9.13
N LEU A 342 -2.18 -20.89 -10.01
CA LEU A 342 -2.09 -21.11 -11.46
C LEU A 342 -0.86 -21.95 -11.86
N GLY A 343 0.23 -21.82 -11.11
CA GLY A 343 1.47 -22.59 -11.33
C GLY A 343 1.34 -24.09 -11.08
N ILE A 344 0.40 -24.49 -10.21
CA ILE A 344 0.12 -25.87 -9.83
C ILE A 344 -0.99 -26.42 -10.74
N SER A 345 -0.63 -27.27 -11.73
CA SER A 345 -1.59 -27.87 -12.65
C SER A 345 -1.98 -29.27 -12.22
N THR A 346 -3.28 -29.55 -12.17
CA THR A 346 -3.85 -30.88 -11.88
C THR A 346 -4.27 -31.57 -13.19
N LYS A 347 -4.51 -32.90 -13.13
CA LYS A 347 -5.01 -33.66 -14.28
C LYS A 347 -6.53 -33.59 -14.45
N VAL A 348 -7.26 -32.98 -13.51
CA VAL A 348 -8.72 -32.93 -13.51
C VAL A 348 -9.17 -31.68 -14.28
N HIS A 349 -9.63 -31.89 -15.50
CA HIS A 349 -9.94 -30.81 -16.46
C HIS A 349 -10.93 -29.76 -15.92
N TYR A 350 -12.08 -30.20 -15.44
CA TYR A 350 -13.10 -29.28 -14.89
C TYR A 350 -12.60 -28.50 -13.67
N PHE A 351 -11.80 -29.14 -12.84
CA PHE A 351 -11.18 -28.49 -11.68
C PHE A 351 -10.23 -27.36 -12.11
N GLU A 352 -9.43 -27.59 -13.16
CA GLU A 352 -8.53 -26.56 -13.73
C GLU A 352 -9.30 -25.38 -14.33
N ILE A 353 -10.41 -25.64 -15.02
CA ILE A 353 -11.28 -24.56 -15.54
C ILE A 353 -11.86 -23.74 -14.39
N SER A 354 -12.43 -24.39 -13.38
CA SER A 354 -13.01 -23.69 -12.21
C SER A 354 -11.98 -22.87 -11.45
N LYS A 355 -10.76 -23.41 -11.27
CA LYS A 355 -9.63 -22.71 -10.64
C LYS A 355 -9.23 -21.45 -11.42
N LYS A 356 -9.08 -21.55 -12.76
CA LYS A 356 -8.78 -20.41 -13.63
C LYS A 356 -9.89 -19.36 -13.59
N PHE A 357 -11.15 -19.79 -13.60
CA PHE A 357 -12.30 -18.89 -13.52
C PHE A 357 -12.35 -18.13 -12.18
N LEU A 358 -12.12 -18.80 -11.06
CA LEU A 358 -12.05 -18.17 -9.74
C LEU A 358 -10.89 -17.18 -9.65
N THR A 359 -9.73 -17.53 -10.21
CA THR A 359 -8.59 -16.60 -10.29
C THR A 359 -8.93 -15.38 -11.13
N LEU A 360 -9.58 -15.58 -12.29
CA LEU A 360 -10.02 -14.48 -13.16
C LEU A 360 -11.01 -13.56 -12.42
N LEU A 361 -11.98 -14.11 -11.68
CA LEU A 361 -12.91 -13.31 -10.88
C LEU A 361 -12.18 -12.51 -9.80
N SER A 362 -11.19 -13.10 -9.13
CA SER A 362 -10.42 -12.40 -8.09
C SER A 362 -9.64 -11.23 -8.67
N VAL A 363 -9.00 -11.42 -9.82
CA VAL A 363 -8.29 -10.36 -10.54
C VAL A 363 -9.28 -9.29 -11.02
N TYR A 364 -10.42 -9.69 -11.58
CA TYR A 364 -11.46 -8.78 -12.02
C TYR A 364 -11.94 -7.87 -10.89
N TYR A 365 -12.27 -8.44 -9.71
CA TYR A 365 -12.76 -7.63 -8.58
C TYR A 365 -11.68 -6.72 -8.01
N ALA A 366 -10.41 -7.11 -8.01
CA ALA A 366 -9.32 -6.24 -7.58
C ALA A 366 -9.12 -5.05 -8.54
N LEU A 367 -9.13 -5.30 -9.85
CA LEU A 367 -9.03 -4.25 -10.88
C LEU A 367 -10.27 -3.35 -10.89
N SER A 368 -11.47 -3.92 -10.83
CA SER A 368 -12.73 -3.19 -10.73
C SER A 368 -12.73 -2.25 -9.52
N PHE A 369 -12.29 -2.74 -8.36
CA PHE A 369 -12.17 -1.92 -7.16
C PHE A 369 -11.20 -0.75 -7.35
N SER A 370 -10.09 -0.96 -8.05
CA SER A 370 -9.14 0.12 -8.34
C SER A 370 -9.80 1.27 -9.10
N PHE A 371 -10.66 0.99 -10.08
CA PHE A 371 -11.40 2.04 -10.82
C PHE A 371 -12.50 2.69 -9.97
N ILE A 372 -13.23 1.91 -9.16
CA ILE A 372 -14.24 2.44 -8.21
C ILE A 372 -13.58 3.38 -7.20
N TYR A 373 -12.41 3.00 -6.70
CA TYR A 373 -11.61 3.83 -5.80
C TYR A 373 -11.22 5.16 -6.44
N VAL A 374 -10.69 5.12 -7.66
CA VAL A 374 -10.27 6.34 -8.39
C VAL A 374 -11.45 7.26 -8.64
N ASP A 375 -12.61 6.73 -9.05
CA ASP A 375 -13.81 7.57 -9.25
C ASP A 375 -14.27 8.18 -7.93
N SER A 376 -14.31 7.38 -6.84
CA SER A 376 -14.65 7.89 -5.50
C SER A 376 -13.71 8.99 -5.05
N LEU A 377 -12.40 8.85 -5.29
CA LEU A 377 -11.38 9.84 -4.99
C LEU A 377 -11.62 11.14 -5.76
N LYS A 378 -11.86 11.04 -7.07
CA LYS A 378 -12.15 12.18 -7.96
C LYS A 378 -13.41 12.94 -7.55
N GLN A 379 -14.50 12.22 -7.24
CA GLN A 379 -15.76 12.85 -6.85
C GLN A 379 -15.68 13.48 -5.46
N GLN A 380 -14.91 12.85 -4.54
CA GLN A 380 -14.65 13.43 -3.21
C GLN A 380 -13.83 14.72 -3.33
N ASN A 381 -12.83 14.73 -4.23
CA ASN A 381 -12.06 15.93 -4.57
C ASN A 381 -12.95 17.06 -5.07
N LYS A 382 -13.75 16.78 -6.08
CA LYS A 382 -14.67 17.76 -6.70
C LYS A 382 -15.67 18.32 -5.70
N ALA A 383 -16.23 17.47 -4.83
CA ALA A 383 -17.15 17.91 -3.77
C ALA A 383 -16.45 18.86 -2.79
N PHE A 384 -15.21 18.53 -2.38
CA PHE A 384 -14.42 19.37 -1.50
C PHE A 384 -14.14 20.75 -2.12
N GLU A 385 -13.61 20.79 -3.33
CA GLU A 385 -13.26 22.03 -4.02
C GLU A 385 -14.47 22.96 -4.22
N THR A 386 -15.56 22.38 -4.75
CA THR A 386 -16.77 23.18 -5.02
C THR A 386 -17.34 23.79 -3.74
N GLN A 387 -17.51 23.01 -2.68
CA GLN A 387 -18.09 23.49 -1.42
C GLN A 387 -17.14 24.41 -0.67
N SER A 388 -15.81 24.16 -0.73
CA SER A 388 -14.81 25.06 -0.14
C SER A 388 -14.84 26.46 -0.76
N VAL A 389 -14.93 26.56 -2.10
CA VAL A 389 -15.02 27.86 -2.78
C VAL A 389 -16.33 28.57 -2.40
N MET A 390 -17.45 27.85 -2.33
CA MET A 390 -18.74 28.44 -1.92
C MET A 390 -18.70 28.96 -0.49
N LEU A 391 -18.20 28.15 0.47
CA LEU A 391 -18.07 28.55 1.86
C LEU A 391 -17.06 29.68 2.03
N GLY A 392 -15.92 29.61 1.35
CA GLY A 392 -14.87 30.63 1.38
C GLY A 392 -15.34 31.98 0.86
N SER A 393 -16.11 32.00 -0.23
CA SER A 393 -16.73 33.23 -0.77
C SER A 393 -17.63 33.91 0.25
N THR A 394 -18.39 33.13 1.03
CA THR A 394 -19.25 33.71 2.10
C THR A 394 -18.43 34.14 3.32
N LEU A 395 -17.49 33.28 3.78
CA LEU A 395 -16.64 33.60 4.93
C LEU A 395 -15.79 34.86 4.71
N ASN A 396 -15.37 35.13 3.47
CA ASN A 396 -14.58 36.32 3.14
C ASN A 396 -15.25 37.65 3.52
N LYS A 397 -16.57 37.65 3.70
CA LYS A 397 -17.31 38.84 4.17
C LYS A 397 -17.14 39.11 5.66
N TYR A 398 -16.78 38.11 6.46
CA TYR A 398 -16.82 38.11 7.90
C TYR A 398 -15.46 37.84 8.57
N VAL A 399 -14.53 37.20 7.88
CA VAL A 399 -13.18 36.91 8.36
C VAL A 399 -12.32 38.19 8.30
N SER A 400 -11.58 38.47 9.37
CA SER A 400 -10.64 39.56 9.45
C SER A 400 -9.29 39.08 10.00
N ALA A 401 -8.26 39.93 9.96
CA ALA A 401 -6.95 39.59 10.51
C ALA A 401 -7.00 39.27 12.03
N GLN A 402 -8.01 39.80 12.74
CA GLN A 402 -8.21 39.59 14.17
C GLN A 402 -9.14 38.42 14.50
N ASN A 403 -9.95 37.95 13.52
CA ASN A 403 -10.91 36.87 13.68
C ASN A 403 -10.72 35.82 12.58
N ARG A 404 -9.70 34.95 12.77
CA ARG A 404 -9.35 33.87 11.84
C ARG A 404 -9.88 32.51 12.25
N VAL A 405 -10.39 32.36 13.49
CA VAL A 405 -10.93 31.09 13.99
C VAL A 405 -12.37 30.93 13.57
N VAL A 406 -12.68 29.87 12.86
CA VAL A 406 -14.01 29.48 12.42
C VAL A 406 -14.43 28.23 13.15
N ASN A 407 -15.43 28.33 14.02
CA ASN A 407 -16.01 27.18 14.71
C ASN A 407 -17.01 26.49 13.77
N ILE A 408 -16.88 25.18 13.54
CA ILE A 408 -17.67 24.43 12.55
C ILE A 408 -18.09 23.07 13.13
N ASN A 409 -19.34 22.65 12.89
CA ASN A 409 -19.86 21.38 13.42
C ASN A 409 -19.33 20.15 12.68
N ARG A 410 -19.07 20.26 11.42
CA ARG A 410 -18.38 19.31 10.53
C ARG A 410 -17.77 20.11 9.39
N PHE A 411 -16.72 19.58 8.77
CA PHE A 411 -16.07 20.35 7.72
C PHE A 411 -16.93 20.36 6.43
N ILE A 412 -16.42 19.86 5.32
CA ILE A 412 -17.12 19.84 4.02
C ILE A 412 -17.92 18.53 3.89
N SER A 413 -19.10 18.57 3.26
CA SER A 413 -19.88 17.35 3.05
C SER A 413 -19.20 16.40 2.05
N ASN A 414 -19.33 15.10 2.32
CA ASN A 414 -18.84 14.05 1.42
C ASN A 414 -19.59 14.05 0.09
N SER A 415 -18.93 13.52 -0.95
CA SER A 415 -19.58 13.19 -2.20
C SER A 415 -20.59 12.05 -2.00
N PRO A 416 -21.82 12.14 -2.57
CA PRO A 416 -22.77 11.02 -2.54
C PRO A 416 -22.23 9.74 -3.19
N ILE A 417 -21.35 9.87 -4.19
CA ILE A 417 -20.71 8.72 -4.87
C ILE A 417 -19.74 8.02 -3.92
N TYR A 418 -18.94 8.80 -3.16
CA TYR A 418 -18.09 8.25 -2.10
C TYR A 418 -18.90 7.49 -1.06
N GLU A 419 -19.99 8.08 -0.53
CA GLU A 419 -20.83 7.43 0.48
C GLU A 419 -21.46 6.14 -0.05
N ASN A 420 -21.98 6.14 -1.27
CA ASN A 420 -22.55 4.96 -1.90
C ASN A 420 -21.50 3.85 -2.11
N SER A 421 -20.31 4.20 -2.59
CA SER A 421 -19.21 3.26 -2.79
C SER A 421 -18.76 2.63 -1.46
N ALA A 422 -18.75 3.41 -0.39
CA ALA A 422 -18.36 2.97 0.95
C ALA A 422 -19.37 2.01 1.61
N LEU A 423 -20.63 1.97 1.14
CA LEU A 423 -21.61 0.98 1.59
C LEU A 423 -21.29 -0.42 1.08
N VAL A 424 -20.75 -0.52 -0.15
CA VAL A 424 -20.40 -1.80 -0.79
C VAL A 424 -18.97 -2.23 -0.43
N TYR A 425 -18.07 -1.27 -0.38
CA TYR A 425 -16.65 -1.47 -0.12
C TYR A 425 -16.22 -0.69 1.13
N PRO A 426 -16.25 -1.30 2.33
CA PRO A 426 -15.83 -0.62 3.57
C PRO A 426 -14.43 -0.03 3.49
N MET A 427 -13.54 -0.63 2.68
CA MET A 427 -12.19 -0.17 2.40
C MET A 427 -12.11 1.27 1.88
N ILE A 428 -13.14 1.76 1.18
CA ILE A 428 -13.19 3.14 0.66
C ILE A 428 -13.08 4.16 1.80
N ARG A 429 -13.75 3.91 2.94
CA ARG A 429 -13.67 4.80 4.12
C ARG A 429 -12.28 4.83 4.76
N SER A 430 -11.56 3.74 4.68
CA SER A 430 -10.19 3.66 5.19
C SER A 430 -9.17 4.30 4.23
N LEU A 431 -9.39 4.17 2.92
CA LEU A 431 -8.52 4.72 1.89
C LEU A 431 -8.69 6.23 1.72
N ILE A 432 -9.92 6.71 1.63
CA ILE A 432 -10.23 8.12 1.35
C ILE A 432 -10.74 8.77 2.63
N MET A 433 -10.04 9.79 3.10
CA MET A 433 -10.50 10.55 4.27
C MET A 433 -11.82 11.26 3.98
N PRO A 434 -12.81 11.16 4.90
CA PRO A 434 -14.05 11.91 4.77
C PRO A 434 -13.78 13.42 4.75
N ASN A 435 -14.42 14.15 3.84
CA ASN A 435 -14.33 15.62 3.79
C ASN A 435 -14.94 16.28 5.04
N THR A 436 -15.72 15.53 5.81
CA THR A 436 -16.32 15.99 7.07
C THR A 436 -15.33 16.16 8.21
N ASN A 437 -14.15 15.56 8.11
CA ASN A 437 -13.12 15.63 9.13
C ASN A 437 -12.34 16.95 9.01
N ILE A 438 -12.00 17.54 10.13
CA ILE A 438 -11.04 18.64 10.18
C ILE A 438 -9.67 18.04 10.42
N SER A 439 -8.71 18.35 9.53
CA SER A 439 -7.31 17.98 9.65
C SER A 439 -6.43 19.11 9.11
N TRP A 440 -5.15 19.07 9.43
CA TRP A 440 -4.20 20.10 8.99
C TRP A 440 -4.10 20.23 7.47
N ASP A 441 -4.11 19.10 6.77
CA ASP A 441 -4.05 19.02 5.30
C ASP A 441 -5.33 19.56 4.65
N MET A 442 -6.50 19.23 5.21
CA MET A 442 -7.78 19.75 4.72
C MET A 442 -7.91 21.26 4.96
N THR A 443 -7.48 21.79 6.12
CA THR A 443 -7.44 23.22 6.41
C THR A 443 -6.49 23.95 5.46
N MET A 444 -5.26 23.43 5.28
CA MET A 444 -4.27 23.99 4.36
C MET A 444 -4.82 24.03 2.92
N ARG A 445 -5.49 22.96 2.50
CA ARG A 445 -6.12 22.86 1.18
C ARG A 445 -7.25 23.88 1.01
N PHE A 446 -8.13 24.03 2.01
CA PHE A 446 -9.20 25.03 2.00
C PHE A 446 -8.61 26.45 1.85
N ASN A 447 -7.61 26.79 2.64
CA ASN A 447 -6.95 28.09 2.60
C ASN A 447 -6.27 28.34 1.26
N SER A 448 -5.65 27.32 0.66
CA SER A 448 -5.05 27.40 -0.69
C SER A 448 -6.08 27.72 -1.76
N LEU A 449 -7.26 27.08 -1.72
CA LEU A 449 -8.35 27.26 -2.69
C LEU A 449 -9.04 28.62 -2.53
N THR A 450 -9.27 29.07 -1.29
CA THR A 450 -10.09 30.24 -0.98
C THR A 450 -9.29 31.51 -0.79
N LYS A 451 -7.94 31.39 -0.63
CA LYS A 451 -7.03 32.47 -0.25
C LYS A 451 -7.36 33.09 1.10
N LEU A 452 -8.13 32.38 1.93
CA LEU A 452 -8.34 32.74 3.32
C LEU A 452 -7.22 32.17 4.18
N ASP A 453 -7.00 32.78 5.35
CA ASP A 453 -6.05 32.28 6.34
C ASP A 453 -6.84 32.00 7.64
N VAL A 454 -7.62 30.93 7.62
CA VAL A 454 -8.52 30.53 8.70
C VAL A 454 -8.09 29.23 9.34
N ASP A 455 -8.34 29.11 10.64
CA ASP A 455 -8.24 27.89 11.42
C ASP A 455 -9.64 27.38 11.78
N PHE A 456 -9.91 26.11 11.48
CA PHE A 456 -11.17 25.47 11.81
C PHE A 456 -11.09 24.76 13.16
N LYS A 457 -12.11 24.98 14.00
CA LYS A 457 -12.30 24.28 15.28
C LYS A 457 -13.66 23.59 15.30
N MET A 458 -13.68 22.34 15.79
CA MET A 458 -14.96 21.66 16.01
C MET A 458 -15.74 22.29 17.14
N PHE A 459 -17.06 22.45 16.96
CA PHE A 459 -17.98 22.82 18.02
C PHE A 459 -19.25 21.96 17.99
N ASP A 460 -19.93 21.89 19.14
CA ASP A 460 -21.18 21.14 19.25
C ASP A 460 -22.37 22.08 18.96
N VAL A 461 -23.19 21.74 17.95
CA VAL A 461 -24.37 22.49 17.54
C VAL A 461 -25.40 22.62 18.68
N ASN A 462 -25.43 21.67 19.61
CA ASN A 462 -26.33 21.71 20.77
C ASN A 462 -26.02 22.87 21.74
N GLN A 463 -24.89 23.55 21.62
CA GLN A 463 -24.50 24.72 22.42
C GLN A 463 -25.07 26.04 21.88
N ILE A 464 -25.77 26.01 20.73
CA ILE A 464 -26.34 27.20 20.13
C ILE A 464 -27.61 27.60 20.89
N ASP A 465 -27.63 28.85 21.35
CA ASP A 465 -28.73 29.47 22.05
C ASP A 465 -29.17 30.81 21.38
N SER A 466 -30.08 31.53 21.99
CA SER A 466 -30.60 32.79 21.46
C SER A 466 -29.56 33.93 21.42
N THR A 467 -28.38 33.76 22.00
CA THR A 467 -27.29 34.77 21.96
C THR A 467 -26.53 34.76 20.64
N TYR A 468 -26.66 33.70 19.86
CA TYR A 468 -26.01 33.58 18.53
C TYR A 468 -26.79 34.41 17.50
N ARG A 469 -26.10 35.40 16.91
CA ARG A 469 -26.65 36.22 15.81
C ARG A 469 -26.45 35.52 14.49
N LYS A 470 -27.54 35.27 13.76
CA LYS A 470 -27.49 34.71 12.43
C LYS A 470 -27.04 35.78 11.43
N LEU A 471 -25.99 35.54 10.70
CA LEU A 471 -25.40 36.43 9.71
C LEU A 471 -25.88 36.06 8.27
N GLU A 472 -25.81 34.79 7.90
CA GLU A 472 -26.19 34.34 6.57
C GLU A 472 -26.75 32.91 6.60
N THR A 473 -27.67 32.61 5.70
CA THR A 473 -28.29 31.28 5.53
C THR A 473 -28.24 30.87 4.08
N THR A 474 -27.71 29.68 3.81
CA THR A 474 -27.73 29.04 2.49
C THR A 474 -28.40 27.66 2.59
N LYS A 475 -28.53 26.96 1.46
CA LYS A 475 -28.96 25.55 1.47
C LYS A 475 -27.90 24.61 2.05
N LEU A 476 -26.63 25.00 2.06
CA LEU A 476 -25.52 24.15 2.49
C LEU A 476 -25.07 24.41 3.93
N TYR A 477 -25.20 25.68 4.41
CA TYR A 477 -24.74 26.08 5.72
C TYR A 477 -25.45 27.35 6.25
N ASP A 478 -25.41 27.53 7.55
CA ASP A 478 -25.74 28.78 8.24
C ASP A 478 -24.46 29.36 8.85
N ILE A 479 -24.27 30.68 8.77
CA ILE A 479 -23.21 31.43 9.45
C ILE A 479 -23.79 32.23 10.57
N LEU A 480 -23.20 32.07 11.76
CA LEU A 480 -23.58 32.75 13.00
C LEU A 480 -22.38 33.48 13.60
N SER A 481 -22.63 34.49 14.43
CA SER A 481 -21.60 35.13 15.25
C SER A 481 -22.04 35.22 16.70
N LYS A 482 -21.05 35.11 17.60
CA LYS A 482 -21.19 35.36 19.05
C LYS A 482 -19.85 35.81 19.58
N ASP A 483 -19.82 36.93 20.35
CA ASP A 483 -18.59 37.45 20.97
C ASP A 483 -17.42 37.58 19.97
N ASP A 484 -17.69 38.16 18.80
CA ASP A 484 -16.78 38.33 17.69
C ASP A 484 -16.19 37.00 17.10
N GLN A 485 -16.71 35.83 17.48
CA GLN A 485 -16.37 34.56 16.91
C GLN A 485 -17.35 34.16 15.81
N LEU A 486 -16.83 33.45 14.80
CA LEU A 486 -17.62 32.89 13.69
C LEU A 486 -17.97 31.44 13.95
N PHE A 487 -19.22 31.08 13.65
CA PHE A 487 -19.74 29.72 13.74
C PHE A 487 -20.40 29.33 12.43
N VAL A 488 -20.05 28.16 11.90
CA VAL A 488 -20.63 27.62 10.67
C VAL A 488 -21.33 26.31 11.00
N ILE A 489 -22.62 26.23 10.67
CA ILE A 489 -23.40 25.01 10.77
C ILE A 489 -23.56 24.43 9.36
N MET A 490 -22.83 23.40 9.03
CA MET A 490 -23.03 22.63 7.80
C MET A 490 -24.28 21.77 7.93
N LYS A 491 -25.16 21.83 6.90
CA LYS A 491 -26.48 21.15 6.84
C LYS A 491 -26.38 19.74 6.27
#